data_8559baf596e48faf63523bb8ab2dabc0
#
_entry.id   8559baf596e48faf63523bb8ab2dabc0
#
_cell.length_a   1.000
_cell.length_b   1.000
_cell.length_c   1.000
_cell.angle_alpha   90.00
_cell.angle_beta   90.00
_cell.angle_gamma   90.00
#
_symmetry.space_group_name_H-M   'P 1'
#
loop_
_entity.id
_entity.type
_entity.pdbx_description
1 polymer ?
#
loop_
_entity_poly.entity_id
_entity_poly.type
_entity_poly.pdbx_seq_one_letter_code
_entity_poly.pdbx_strand_id
1 'polypeptide(L)'
;MKDPYRSTINYYQLEAPAAAATYESVDFGGVTDRVLRYIPERGRLLEVGCGSGRDAAYYLGRGFDVTATDASAHMLSQAFRLHPDLEGHLVHHQLPNPLPFADGAFDVVTAMAVLMHLTAADAETALGELARVTRPGGIVAYSVSTNRPNLDPEGFDPKGRYFVCRNEDEWSALNSASGFLPVDSWTSRDLNGRVGVQWVTFVCRRG
;
A
#
# COMPACT_ATOMS: atom_id res chain seq x y z
N MET A 1 17.19 -12.32 -16.39
CA MET A 1 16.11 -11.36 -16.05
C MET A 1 16.06 -11.22 -14.54
N LYS A 2 16.08 -10.01 -14.02
CA LYS A 2 15.92 -9.77 -12.58
C LYS A 2 14.50 -10.14 -12.16
N ASP A 3 14.36 -10.81 -11.01
CA ASP A 3 13.07 -11.06 -10.40
C ASP A 3 12.59 -9.76 -9.73
N PRO A 4 11.45 -9.17 -10.16
CA PRO A 4 10.98 -7.89 -9.67
C PRO A 4 10.66 -7.92 -8.16
N TYR A 5 10.08 -9.01 -7.67
CA TYR A 5 9.70 -9.12 -6.26
C TYR A 5 10.91 -9.30 -5.37
N ARG A 6 11.77 -10.26 -5.72
CA ARG A 6 13.00 -10.52 -4.97
C ARG A 6 13.89 -9.27 -4.89
N SER A 7 14.02 -8.55 -6.00
CA SER A 7 14.84 -7.34 -6.04
C SER A 7 14.26 -6.23 -5.15
N THR A 8 12.95 -5.98 -5.23
CA THR A 8 12.26 -4.97 -4.42
C THR A 8 12.27 -5.34 -2.93
N ILE A 9 11.95 -6.60 -2.59
CA ILE A 9 11.96 -7.07 -1.20
C ILE A 9 13.38 -7.00 -0.63
N ASN A 10 14.40 -7.40 -1.37
CA ASN A 10 15.79 -7.31 -0.92
C ASN A 10 16.20 -5.87 -0.60
N TYR A 11 15.78 -4.88 -1.40
CA TYR A 11 15.99 -3.48 -1.04
C TYR A 11 15.42 -3.15 0.34
N TYR A 12 14.14 -3.49 0.57
CA TYR A 12 13.50 -3.22 1.86
C TYR A 12 14.03 -4.07 3.02
N GLN A 13 14.60 -5.24 2.73
CA GLN A 13 15.31 -6.03 3.75
C GLN A 13 16.62 -5.35 4.17
N LEU A 14 17.40 -4.88 3.20
CA LEU A 14 18.74 -4.31 3.47
C LEU A 14 18.66 -2.88 4.01
N GLU A 15 17.72 -2.09 3.50
CA GLU A 15 17.59 -0.65 3.80
C GLU A 15 16.48 -0.36 4.82
N ALA A 16 15.95 -1.37 5.51
CA ALA A 16 14.80 -1.21 6.41
C ALA A 16 14.95 -0.05 7.42
N PRO A 17 16.08 0.12 8.13
CA PRO A 17 16.21 1.23 9.07
C PRO A 17 16.15 2.61 8.40
N ALA A 18 16.82 2.77 7.24
CA ALA A 18 16.85 4.05 6.51
C ALA A 18 15.50 4.33 5.83
N ALA A 19 14.86 3.31 5.28
CA ALA A 19 13.53 3.43 4.70
C ALA A 19 12.49 3.80 5.76
N ALA A 20 12.50 3.13 6.91
CA ALA A 20 11.60 3.43 8.02
C ALA A 20 11.80 4.86 8.54
N ALA A 21 13.04 5.28 8.78
CA ALA A 21 13.34 6.66 9.20
C ALA A 21 12.81 7.70 8.19
N THR A 22 12.95 7.41 6.88
CA THR A 22 12.40 8.28 5.84
C THR A 22 10.87 8.35 5.91
N TYR A 23 10.19 7.22 6.10
CA TYR A 23 8.72 7.18 6.17
C TYR A 23 8.18 7.90 7.40
N GLU A 24 8.84 7.76 8.55
CA GLU A 24 8.47 8.48 9.77
C GLU A 24 8.68 10.01 9.67
N SER A 25 9.65 10.46 8.87
CA SER A 25 9.95 11.88 8.71
C SER A 25 8.98 12.63 7.79
N VAL A 26 8.19 11.91 7.00
CA VAL A 26 7.25 12.50 6.03
C VAL A 26 5.90 12.76 6.68
N ASP A 27 5.43 14.02 6.61
CA ASP A 27 4.05 14.34 6.99
C ASP A 27 3.06 13.80 5.94
N PHE A 28 2.50 12.65 6.25
CA PHE A 28 1.48 11.98 5.43
C PHE A 28 0.05 12.33 5.86
N GLY A 29 -0.10 13.19 6.87
CA GLY A 29 -1.39 13.55 7.46
C GLY A 29 -2.43 13.98 6.43
N GLY A 30 -2.02 14.75 5.42
CA GLY A 30 -2.93 15.18 4.37
C GLY A 30 -3.55 14.05 3.53
N VAL A 31 -2.86 12.93 3.33
CA VAL A 31 -3.40 11.75 2.60
C VAL A 31 -4.27 10.94 3.53
N THR A 32 -3.77 10.59 4.71
CA THR A 32 -4.48 9.78 5.69
C THR A 32 -5.76 10.47 6.20
N ASP A 33 -5.70 11.77 6.48
CA ASP A 33 -6.86 12.56 6.90
C ASP A 33 -7.93 12.67 5.80
N ARG A 34 -7.51 12.68 4.52
CA ARG A 34 -8.47 12.63 3.41
C ARG A 34 -9.15 11.27 3.32
N VAL A 35 -8.41 10.16 3.48
CA VAL A 35 -8.96 8.80 3.51
C VAL A 35 -9.96 8.64 4.66
N LEU A 36 -9.69 9.19 5.84
CA LEU A 36 -10.59 9.12 7.00
C LEU A 36 -11.99 9.68 6.74
N ARG A 37 -12.17 10.55 5.75
CA ARG A 37 -13.50 11.10 5.40
C ARG A 37 -14.42 10.06 4.76
N TYR A 38 -13.87 8.95 4.27
CA TYR A 38 -14.59 7.93 3.50
C TYR A 38 -14.75 6.62 4.25
N ILE A 39 -14.03 6.43 5.36
CA ILE A 39 -14.04 5.21 6.16
C ILE A 39 -14.88 5.40 7.44
N PRO A 40 -15.38 4.32 8.06
CA PRO A 40 -16.09 4.41 9.32
C PRO A 40 -15.18 4.91 10.44
N GLU A 41 -15.75 5.37 11.55
CA GLU A 41 -14.98 5.81 12.72
C GLU A 41 -14.24 4.66 13.41
N ARG A 42 -14.71 3.43 13.26
CA ARG A 42 -14.15 2.20 13.81
C ARG A 42 -14.44 1.03 12.89
N GLY A 43 -13.70 -0.04 13.04
CA GLY A 43 -13.90 -1.27 12.27
C GLY A 43 -12.60 -2.06 12.14
N ARG A 44 -12.65 -3.15 11.41
CA ARG A 44 -11.46 -3.96 11.09
C ARG A 44 -10.76 -3.36 9.89
N LEU A 45 -9.49 -3.01 10.06
CA LEU A 45 -8.69 -2.40 9.02
C LEU A 45 -7.47 -3.28 8.70
N LEU A 46 -7.29 -3.57 7.42
CA LEU A 46 -6.08 -4.20 6.89
C LEU A 46 -5.20 -3.15 6.23
N GLU A 47 -3.96 -3.03 6.66
CA GLU A 47 -2.93 -2.30 5.93
C GLU A 47 -2.00 -3.27 5.21
N VAL A 48 -1.92 -3.18 3.89
CA VAL A 48 -1.04 -3.99 3.05
C VAL A 48 0.20 -3.19 2.69
N GLY A 49 1.39 -3.73 3.01
CA GLY A 49 2.67 -3.05 2.83
C GLY A 49 2.88 -1.93 3.84
N CYS A 50 2.74 -2.23 5.12
CA CYS A 50 2.76 -1.24 6.21
C CYS A 50 4.12 -0.54 6.41
N GLY A 51 5.20 -1.05 5.85
CA GLY A 51 6.51 -0.44 5.94
C GLY A 51 6.96 -0.21 7.39
N SER A 52 7.12 1.05 7.81
CA SER A 52 7.52 1.42 9.18
C SER A 52 6.41 1.23 10.22
N GLY A 53 5.17 0.93 9.81
CA GLY A 53 4.01 0.81 10.69
C GLY A 53 3.36 2.13 11.08
N ARG A 54 3.82 3.26 10.56
CA ARG A 54 3.32 4.61 10.88
C ARG A 54 1.79 4.72 10.72
N ASP A 55 1.28 4.32 9.56
CA ASP A 55 -0.14 4.46 9.25
C ASP A 55 -0.98 3.43 10.03
N ALA A 56 -0.47 2.19 10.20
CA ALA A 56 -1.08 1.18 11.07
C ALA A 56 -1.23 1.68 12.52
N ALA A 57 -0.16 2.24 13.10
CA ALA A 57 -0.19 2.79 14.45
C ALA A 57 -1.15 3.98 14.56
N TYR A 58 -1.21 4.82 13.53
CA TYR A 58 -2.16 5.93 13.48
C TYR A 58 -3.62 5.45 13.50
N TYR A 59 -3.97 4.43 12.70
CA TYR A 59 -5.32 3.85 12.70
C TYR A 59 -5.63 3.12 14.01
N LEU A 60 -4.67 2.39 14.56
CA LEU A 60 -4.81 1.72 15.85
C LEU A 60 -5.11 2.73 16.97
N GLY A 61 -4.37 3.85 17.02
CA GLY A 61 -4.59 4.95 17.96
C GLY A 61 -5.95 5.64 17.81
N ARG A 62 -6.62 5.48 16.66
CA ARG A 62 -8.00 5.95 16.42
C ARG A 62 -9.07 4.91 16.74
N GLY A 63 -8.70 3.74 17.24
CA GLY A 63 -9.61 2.70 17.70
C GLY A 63 -10.07 1.72 16.61
N PHE A 64 -9.35 1.64 15.48
CA PHE A 64 -9.53 0.53 14.54
C PHE A 64 -8.91 -0.76 15.09
N ASP A 65 -9.53 -1.89 14.77
CA ASP A 65 -8.92 -3.22 14.92
C ASP A 65 -8.02 -3.45 13.69
N VAL A 66 -6.71 -3.19 13.85
CA VAL A 66 -5.75 -3.14 12.76
C VAL A 66 -5.06 -4.50 12.58
N THR A 67 -4.93 -4.93 11.34
CA THR A 67 -3.96 -5.94 10.91
C THR A 67 -3.06 -5.29 9.86
N ALA A 68 -1.74 -5.42 9.99
CA ALA A 68 -0.78 -4.79 9.09
C ALA A 68 0.17 -5.85 8.50
N THR A 69 0.32 -5.84 7.17
CA THR A 69 1.18 -6.81 6.48
C THR A 69 2.33 -6.13 5.77
N ASP A 70 3.48 -6.81 5.67
CA ASP A 70 4.58 -6.40 4.80
C ASP A 70 5.35 -7.63 4.29
N ALA A 71 5.92 -7.53 3.10
CA ALA A 71 6.74 -8.59 2.49
C ALA A 71 8.17 -8.64 3.03
N SER A 72 8.62 -7.58 3.73
CA SER A 72 9.93 -7.51 4.36
C SER A 72 9.83 -7.75 5.86
N ALA A 73 10.37 -8.88 6.33
CA ALA A 73 10.45 -9.16 7.76
C ALA A 73 11.27 -8.09 8.52
N HIS A 74 12.26 -7.47 7.87
CA HIS A 74 13.02 -6.39 8.47
C HIS A 74 12.20 -5.10 8.61
N MET A 75 11.31 -4.79 7.64
CA MET A 75 10.37 -3.66 7.80
C MET A 75 9.41 -3.93 8.94
N LEU A 76 8.85 -5.13 9.08
CA LEU A 76 8.01 -5.50 10.23
C LEU A 76 8.76 -5.36 11.58
N SER A 77 10.05 -5.72 11.60
CA SER A 77 10.88 -5.51 12.78
C SER A 77 11.08 -4.01 13.09
N GLN A 78 11.20 -3.15 12.07
CA GLN A 78 11.23 -1.70 12.28
C GLN A 78 9.87 -1.17 12.73
N ALA A 79 8.78 -1.64 12.16
CA ALA A 79 7.42 -1.28 12.56
C ALA A 79 7.18 -1.56 14.04
N PHE A 80 7.51 -2.76 14.50
CA PHE A 80 7.40 -3.11 15.93
C PHE A 80 8.30 -2.25 16.82
N ARG A 81 9.55 -1.99 16.39
CA ARG A 81 10.49 -1.18 17.16
C ARG A 81 10.04 0.28 17.32
N LEU A 82 9.44 0.85 16.27
CA LEU A 82 8.99 2.24 16.23
C LEU A 82 7.62 2.42 16.88
N HIS A 83 6.77 1.41 16.73
CA HIS A 83 5.40 1.39 17.22
C HIS A 83 5.11 0.09 17.99
N PRO A 84 5.56 -0.02 19.26
CA PRO A 84 5.38 -1.25 20.05
C PRO A 84 3.91 -1.66 20.23
N ASP A 85 2.98 -0.71 20.17
CA ASP A 85 1.54 -0.97 20.25
C ASP A 85 1.01 -1.85 19.09
N LEU A 86 1.82 -2.05 18.04
CA LEU A 86 1.53 -2.99 16.95
C LEU A 86 1.88 -4.44 17.29
N GLU A 87 2.26 -4.75 18.52
CA GLU A 87 2.47 -6.15 18.95
C GLU A 87 1.21 -6.98 18.71
N GLY A 88 1.37 -8.12 18.02
CA GLY A 88 0.24 -9.00 17.65
C GLY A 88 -0.57 -8.54 16.42
N HIS A 89 -0.31 -7.36 15.87
CA HIS A 89 -0.99 -6.82 14.69
C HIS A 89 -0.23 -7.00 13.38
N LEU A 90 1.06 -7.41 13.44
CA LEU A 90 1.96 -7.50 12.29
C LEU A 90 1.99 -8.90 11.70
N VAL A 91 1.82 -9.01 10.38
CA VAL A 91 1.79 -10.29 9.64
C VAL A 91 2.76 -10.23 8.47
N HIS A 92 3.69 -11.18 8.39
CA HIS A 92 4.57 -11.29 7.22
C HIS A 92 3.79 -11.88 6.04
N HIS A 93 3.62 -11.12 4.97
CA HIS A 93 2.91 -11.54 3.78
C HIS A 93 3.39 -10.82 2.51
N GLN A 94 3.48 -11.55 1.41
CA GLN A 94 3.92 -11.05 0.11
C GLN A 94 2.82 -11.18 -0.94
N LEU A 95 2.38 -10.05 -1.51
CA LEU A 95 1.60 -10.05 -2.75
C LEU A 95 2.46 -10.55 -3.94
N PRO A 96 1.86 -11.18 -4.96
CA PRO A 96 0.43 -11.38 -5.17
C PRO A 96 -0.13 -12.68 -4.56
N ASN A 97 0.61 -13.34 -3.65
CA ASN A 97 0.07 -14.52 -2.97
C ASN A 97 -1.28 -14.18 -2.33
N PRO A 98 -2.24 -15.11 -2.30
CA PRO A 98 -3.54 -14.89 -1.67
C PRO A 98 -3.39 -14.42 -0.23
N LEU A 99 -4.09 -13.36 0.14
CA LEU A 99 -4.08 -12.84 1.51
C LEU A 99 -4.65 -13.89 2.48
N PRO A 100 -4.00 -14.18 3.61
CA PRO A 100 -4.38 -15.25 4.53
C PRO A 100 -5.60 -14.87 5.40
N PHE A 101 -6.58 -14.22 4.80
CA PHE A 101 -7.78 -13.74 5.48
C PHE A 101 -9.03 -14.20 4.72
N ALA A 102 -10.12 -14.36 5.46
CA ALA A 102 -11.42 -14.76 4.89
C ALA A 102 -12.01 -13.64 4.01
N ASP A 103 -12.92 -14.01 3.11
CA ASP A 103 -13.70 -13.07 2.31
C ASP A 103 -14.48 -12.11 3.21
N GLY A 104 -14.43 -10.82 2.88
CA GLY A 104 -15.13 -9.79 3.63
C GLY A 104 -14.66 -9.61 5.08
N ALA A 105 -13.43 -10.00 5.38
CA ALA A 105 -12.89 -9.93 6.74
C ALA A 105 -12.74 -8.48 7.25
N PHE A 106 -12.58 -7.48 6.36
CA PHE A 106 -12.25 -6.12 6.73
C PHE A 106 -13.29 -5.11 6.27
N ASP A 107 -13.50 -4.08 7.07
CA ASP A 107 -14.33 -2.92 6.73
C ASP A 107 -13.56 -1.95 5.83
N VAL A 108 -12.25 -1.87 6.05
CA VAL A 108 -11.31 -0.98 5.34
C VAL A 108 -10.05 -1.76 4.98
N VAL A 109 -9.57 -1.57 3.77
CA VAL A 109 -8.26 -2.05 3.33
C VAL A 109 -7.45 -0.88 2.77
N THR A 110 -6.22 -0.72 3.22
CA THR A 110 -5.29 0.30 2.70
C THR A 110 -4.04 -0.35 2.10
N ALA A 111 -3.51 0.22 1.01
CA ALA A 111 -2.28 -0.23 0.35
C ALA A 111 -1.49 0.97 -0.21
N MET A 112 -0.83 1.73 0.67
CA MET A 112 -0.14 2.95 0.28
C MET A 112 1.24 2.67 -0.31
N ALA A 113 1.46 3.06 -1.57
CA ALA A 113 2.72 2.89 -2.29
C ALA A 113 3.18 1.43 -2.47
N VAL A 114 2.26 0.49 -2.68
CA VAL A 114 2.54 -0.95 -2.77
C VAL A 114 2.32 -1.49 -4.19
N LEU A 115 1.13 -1.32 -4.75
CA LEU A 115 0.69 -2.02 -5.97
C LEU A 115 1.56 -1.73 -7.19
N MET A 116 2.21 -0.57 -7.25
CA MET A 116 3.15 -0.25 -8.33
C MET A 116 4.44 -1.08 -8.32
N HIS A 117 4.73 -1.84 -7.26
CA HIS A 117 5.87 -2.76 -7.19
C HIS A 117 5.55 -4.16 -7.74
N LEU A 118 4.32 -4.40 -8.17
CA LEU A 118 3.88 -5.64 -8.77
C LEU A 118 3.96 -5.56 -10.30
N THR A 119 4.06 -6.72 -10.97
CA THR A 119 3.91 -6.75 -12.42
C THR A 119 2.48 -6.34 -12.82
N ALA A 120 2.27 -6.05 -14.10
CA ALA A 120 0.96 -5.64 -14.57
C ALA A 120 -0.15 -6.67 -14.25
N ALA A 121 0.13 -7.96 -14.49
CA ALA A 121 -0.82 -9.04 -14.20
C ALA A 121 -1.03 -9.27 -12.69
N ASP A 122 0.04 -9.13 -11.91
CA ASP A 122 -0.03 -9.36 -10.47
C ASP A 122 -0.69 -8.20 -9.73
N ALA A 123 -0.64 -6.99 -10.27
CA ALA A 123 -1.42 -5.85 -9.74
C ALA A 123 -2.93 -6.08 -9.89
N GLU A 124 -3.37 -6.70 -11.00
CA GLU A 124 -4.77 -7.11 -11.19
C GLU A 124 -5.18 -8.17 -10.17
N THR A 125 -4.34 -9.21 -10.01
CA THR A 125 -4.55 -10.27 -9.00
C THR A 125 -4.62 -9.68 -7.60
N ALA A 126 -3.71 -8.77 -7.27
CA ALA A 126 -3.68 -8.12 -5.95
C ALA A 126 -4.94 -7.27 -5.69
N LEU A 127 -5.41 -6.49 -6.68
CA LEU A 127 -6.67 -5.74 -6.55
C LEU A 127 -7.86 -6.67 -6.32
N GLY A 128 -7.90 -7.83 -7.00
CA GLY A 128 -8.90 -8.87 -6.74
C GLY A 128 -8.85 -9.39 -5.31
N GLU A 129 -7.66 -9.61 -4.75
CA GLU A 129 -7.47 -10.02 -3.36
C GLU A 129 -7.88 -8.92 -2.36
N LEU A 130 -7.53 -7.65 -2.63
CA LEU A 130 -8.02 -6.54 -1.80
C LEU A 130 -9.55 -6.48 -1.83
N ALA A 131 -10.19 -6.68 -3.01
CA ALA A 131 -11.63 -6.74 -3.12
C ALA A 131 -12.20 -7.94 -2.33
N ARG A 132 -11.60 -9.12 -2.45
CA ARG A 132 -12.08 -10.34 -1.77
C ARG A 132 -12.12 -10.17 -0.25
N VAL A 133 -11.03 -9.67 0.35
CA VAL A 133 -10.93 -9.52 1.81
C VAL A 133 -11.71 -8.33 2.37
N THR A 134 -12.07 -7.36 1.53
CA THR A 134 -12.94 -6.25 1.92
C THR A 134 -14.40 -6.71 1.91
N ARG A 135 -15.21 -6.39 2.93
CA ARG A 135 -16.64 -6.72 2.92
C ARG A 135 -17.40 -5.95 1.83
N PRO A 136 -18.56 -6.45 1.35
CA PRO A 136 -19.44 -5.67 0.48
C PRO A 136 -19.76 -4.30 1.10
N GLY A 137 -19.65 -3.24 0.30
CA GLY A 137 -19.78 -1.84 0.75
C GLY A 137 -18.62 -1.29 1.58
N GLY A 138 -17.58 -2.10 1.86
CA GLY A 138 -16.35 -1.65 2.51
C GLY A 138 -15.48 -0.79 1.61
N ILE A 139 -14.48 -0.16 2.17
CA ILE A 139 -13.61 0.81 1.49
C ILE A 139 -12.21 0.23 1.26
N VAL A 140 -11.71 0.43 0.05
CA VAL A 140 -10.30 0.21 -0.30
C VAL A 140 -9.69 1.56 -0.65
N ALA A 141 -8.57 1.91 -0.01
CA ALA A 141 -7.79 3.09 -0.34
C ALA A 141 -6.35 2.71 -0.67
N TYR A 142 -5.82 3.16 -1.79
CA TYR A 142 -4.44 2.87 -2.16
C TYR A 142 -3.81 4.02 -2.94
N SER A 143 -2.48 4.13 -2.85
CA SER A 143 -1.73 5.09 -3.66
C SER A 143 -0.68 4.42 -4.52
N VAL A 144 -0.48 4.96 -5.72
CA VAL A 144 0.52 4.49 -6.69
C VAL A 144 1.21 5.67 -7.35
N SER A 145 2.46 5.48 -7.78
CA SER A 145 3.11 6.45 -8.65
C SER A 145 2.72 6.20 -10.11
N THR A 146 2.23 7.24 -10.79
CA THR A 146 1.82 7.19 -12.21
C THR A 146 2.93 7.64 -13.16
N ASN A 147 3.89 8.38 -12.65
CA ASN A 147 5.10 8.74 -13.38
C ASN A 147 6.32 8.58 -12.48
N ARG A 148 7.35 7.91 -13.01
CA ARG A 148 8.59 7.69 -12.28
C ARG A 148 9.76 7.78 -13.24
N PRO A 149 10.48 8.91 -13.24
CA PRO A 149 11.68 9.07 -14.03
C PRO A 149 12.81 8.15 -13.50
N ASN A 150 13.80 7.89 -14.35
CA ASN A 150 14.99 7.10 -14.02
C ASN A 150 14.75 5.60 -13.76
N LEU A 151 13.69 5.02 -14.34
CA LEU A 151 13.59 3.57 -14.46
C LEU A 151 14.44 3.08 -15.63
N ASP A 152 15.07 1.93 -15.45
CA ASP A 152 15.70 1.22 -16.56
C ASP A 152 14.62 0.60 -17.50
N PRO A 153 14.99 0.07 -18.67
CA PRO A 153 14.03 -0.54 -19.61
C PRO A 153 13.27 -1.74 -19.03
N GLU A 154 13.76 -2.36 -17.97
CA GLU A 154 13.10 -3.48 -17.29
C GLU A 154 12.18 -3.00 -16.15
N GLY A 155 12.12 -1.69 -15.87
CA GLY A 155 11.26 -1.10 -14.84
C GLY A 155 11.91 -0.99 -13.45
N PHE A 156 13.23 -1.10 -13.32
CA PHE A 156 13.91 -0.96 -12.05
C PHE A 156 14.45 0.47 -11.84
N ASP A 157 14.33 0.98 -10.63
CA ASP A 157 14.99 2.22 -10.23
C ASP A 157 16.49 1.97 -9.90
N PRO A 158 17.31 3.03 -9.74
CA PRO A 158 18.72 2.89 -9.39
C PRO A 158 18.99 2.13 -8.07
N LYS A 159 17.99 1.98 -7.23
CA LYS A 159 18.06 1.21 -5.98
C LYS A 159 17.65 -0.26 -6.16
N GLY A 160 17.29 -0.65 -7.38
CA GLY A 160 16.86 -2.01 -7.71
C GLY A 160 15.42 -2.35 -7.39
N ARG A 161 14.58 -1.36 -7.03
CA ARG A 161 13.14 -1.59 -6.84
C ARG A 161 12.44 -1.58 -8.19
N TYR A 162 11.56 -2.53 -8.39
CA TYR A 162 10.72 -2.61 -9.58
C TYR A 162 9.50 -1.69 -9.46
N PHE A 163 9.10 -1.10 -10.59
CA PHE A 163 7.90 -0.26 -10.70
C PHE A 163 7.19 -0.53 -12.01
N VAL A 164 5.88 -0.76 -11.93
CA VAL A 164 5.00 -0.62 -13.07
C VAL A 164 4.46 0.82 -13.09
N CYS A 165 4.61 1.52 -14.21
CA CYS A 165 4.02 2.84 -14.40
C CYS A 165 2.76 2.69 -15.25
N ARG A 166 1.61 2.98 -14.64
CA ARG A 166 0.30 3.10 -15.31
C ARG A 166 -0.26 4.49 -15.04
N ASN A 167 -0.94 5.05 -16.01
CA ASN A 167 -1.64 6.31 -15.81
C ASN A 167 -2.92 6.12 -14.96
N GLU A 168 -3.58 7.21 -14.61
CA GLU A 168 -4.77 7.20 -13.76
C GLU A 168 -5.94 6.42 -14.41
N ASP A 169 -6.14 6.55 -15.72
CA ASP A 169 -7.20 5.86 -16.44
C ASP A 169 -7.01 4.34 -16.45
N GLU A 170 -5.76 3.88 -16.61
CA GLU A 170 -5.41 2.46 -16.56
C GLU A 170 -5.66 1.87 -15.17
N TRP A 171 -5.33 2.58 -14.08
CA TRP A 171 -5.66 2.17 -12.73
C TRP A 171 -7.18 2.18 -12.46
N SER A 172 -7.90 3.18 -12.99
CA SER A 172 -9.35 3.28 -12.87
C SER A 172 -10.06 2.12 -13.60
N ALA A 173 -9.55 1.71 -14.75
CA ALA A 173 -10.05 0.55 -15.47
C ALA A 173 -9.86 -0.75 -14.67
N LEU A 174 -8.70 -0.92 -14.03
CA LEU A 174 -8.43 -2.06 -13.14
C LEU A 174 -9.37 -2.07 -11.92
N ASN A 175 -9.61 -0.92 -11.32
CA ASN A 175 -10.58 -0.82 -10.22
C ASN A 175 -11.95 -1.34 -10.63
N SER A 176 -12.44 -0.90 -11.79
CA SER A 176 -13.73 -1.33 -12.33
C SER A 176 -13.75 -2.83 -12.62
N ALA A 177 -12.69 -3.38 -13.21
CA ALA A 177 -12.55 -4.80 -13.49
C ALA A 177 -12.50 -5.66 -12.21
N SER A 178 -11.99 -5.11 -11.11
CA SER A 178 -11.94 -5.76 -9.79
C SER A 178 -13.23 -5.61 -8.97
N GLY A 179 -14.29 -5.02 -9.54
CA GLY A 179 -15.58 -4.84 -8.88
C GLY A 179 -15.64 -3.66 -7.90
N PHE A 180 -14.71 -2.73 -8.03
CA PHE A 180 -14.72 -1.50 -7.23
C PHE A 180 -15.55 -0.41 -7.88
N LEU A 181 -16.30 0.29 -7.05
CA LEU A 181 -17.00 1.54 -7.39
C LEU A 181 -16.14 2.73 -6.96
N PRO A 182 -15.86 3.69 -7.86
CA PRO A 182 -15.06 4.85 -7.48
C PRO A 182 -15.79 5.72 -6.47
N VAL A 183 -15.07 6.21 -5.46
CA VAL A 183 -15.58 7.14 -4.44
C VAL A 183 -14.85 8.49 -4.57
N ASP A 184 -13.53 8.47 -4.62
CA ASP A 184 -12.69 9.65 -4.82
C ASP A 184 -11.34 9.25 -5.43
N SER A 185 -10.71 10.17 -6.15
CA SER A 185 -9.30 10.09 -6.55
C SER A 185 -8.66 11.46 -6.53
N TRP A 186 -7.37 11.52 -6.26
CA TRP A 186 -6.61 12.77 -6.37
C TRP A 186 -5.14 12.53 -6.65
N THR A 187 -4.55 13.47 -7.35
CA THR A 187 -3.11 13.51 -7.58
C THR A 187 -2.40 14.26 -6.46
N SER A 188 -1.18 13.88 -6.18
CA SER A 188 -0.31 14.57 -5.24
C SER A 188 1.14 14.60 -5.73
N ARG A 189 1.90 15.58 -5.22
CA ARG A 189 3.34 15.64 -5.44
C ARG A 189 4.05 14.63 -4.55
N ASP A 190 5.25 14.27 -4.94
CA ASP A 190 6.09 13.42 -4.11
C ASP A 190 6.54 14.14 -2.84
N LEU A 191 6.17 13.59 -1.68
CA LEU A 191 6.48 14.17 -0.38
C LEU A 191 7.97 14.04 0.00
N ASN A 192 8.72 13.14 -0.66
CA ASN A 192 10.16 13.01 -0.51
C ASN A 192 10.95 13.95 -1.44
N GLY A 193 10.29 14.87 -2.15
CA GLY A 193 10.91 15.86 -3.01
C GLY A 193 11.54 15.31 -4.31
N ARG A 194 11.21 14.09 -4.72
CA ARG A 194 11.74 13.50 -5.96
C ARG A 194 11.11 14.17 -7.16
N VAL A 195 11.95 14.79 -7.99
CA VAL A 195 11.50 15.52 -9.17
C VAL A 195 10.86 14.56 -10.19
N GLY A 196 9.71 14.96 -10.74
CA GLY A 196 9.02 14.21 -11.79
C GLY A 196 8.23 13.00 -11.31
N VAL A 197 8.27 12.66 -10.04
CA VAL A 197 7.40 11.59 -9.48
C VAL A 197 6.02 12.15 -9.20
N GLN A 198 5.00 11.54 -9.79
CA GLN A 198 3.59 11.87 -9.58
C GLN A 198 2.89 10.71 -8.89
N TRP A 199 1.98 11.04 -8.01
CA TRP A 199 1.18 10.08 -7.25
C TRP A 199 -0.29 10.28 -7.55
N VAL A 200 -1.02 9.18 -7.54
CA VAL A 200 -2.48 9.19 -7.45
C VAL A 200 -2.90 8.32 -6.28
N THR A 201 -3.88 8.81 -5.52
CA THR A 201 -4.55 8.02 -4.48
C THR A 201 -5.98 7.77 -4.92
N PHE A 202 -6.42 6.53 -4.81
CA PHE A 202 -7.77 6.09 -5.08
C PHE A 202 -8.47 5.72 -3.78
N VAL A 203 -9.72 6.09 -3.67
CA VAL A 203 -10.66 5.57 -2.67
C VAL A 203 -11.81 4.93 -3.42
N CYS A 204 -12.03 3.65 -3.17
CA CYS A 204 -12.99 2.83 -3.86
C CYS A 204 -13.90 2.12 -2.84
N ARG A 205 -15.13 1.82 -3.24
CA ARG A 205 -16.06 1.00 -2.47
C ARG A 205 -16.15 -0.37 -3.13
N ARG A 206 -16.11 -1.45 -2.36
CA ARG A 206 -16.43 -2.77 -2.88
C ARG A 206 -17.93 -2.84 -3.21
N GLY A 207 -18.25 -3.19 -4.47
CA GLY A 207 -19.61 -3.48 -4.93
C GLY A 207 -20.23 -4.73 -4.29
#